data_df38a7969e06125cd1be9969d735fe34
#
_entry.id   df38a7969e06125cd1be9969d735fe34
#
_cell.length_a   1.000
_cell.length_b   1.000
_cell.length_c   1.000
_cell.angle_alpha   90.00
_cell.angle_beta   90.00
_cell.angle_gamma   90.00
#
_symmetry.space_group_name_H-M   'P 1'
#
loop_
_entity.id
_entity.type
_entity.pdbx_description
1 polymer ?
#
loop_
_entity_poly.entity_id
_entity_poly.type
_entity_poly.pdbx_seq_one_letter_code
_entity_poly.pdbx_strand_id
1 'polypeptide(L)'
;MSVEYWIEGRGPTFVYVGGVEGTGRLFYKQAEDLRRDHTVVSFAMRGAGRYRLDELVEDLAWVVERAGGGPATFLGESFGGLLTMAASLARPEMFERMILVNTFPYFFQRVRITLGVSLMTLVPRPLMKAHQTRAARHFLFSPDVGEEDRARFCELTGAVEHEGYVSRLRIIRAADLRPRLKDITIPTLVVAGTADRFLDSVRAARLMAGSIPRARLKLLEGTGHMALLSGRVRVREWLREFDRL
;
A
#
# COMPACT_ATOMS: atom_id res chain seq x y z
N MET A 1 9.82 -16.96 -12.78
CA MET A 1 9.49 -16.01 -11.72
C MET A 1 8.13 -16.45 -11.14
N SER A 2 8.02 -16.82 -9.87
CA SER A 2 6.72 -17.19 -9.27
C SER A 2 6.38 -16.15 -8.20
N VAL A 3 5.49 -15.24 -8.56
CA VAL A 3 4.86 -14.32 -7.60
C VAL A 3 3.59 -15.02 -7.11
N GLU A 4 3.43 -15.18 -5.80
CA GLU A 4 2.18 -15.69 -5.23
C GLU A 4 1.10 -14.61 -5.32
N TYR A 5 -0.08 -14.94 -5.84
CA TYR A 5 -1.17 -13.99 -6.00
C TYR A 5 -2.53 -14.68 -5.78
N TRP A 6 -3.54 -13.88 -5.49
CA TRP A 6 -4.91 -14.32 -5.25
C TRP A 6 -5.85 -13.52 -6.13
N ILE A 7 -6.83 -14.21 -6.71
CA ILE A 7 -7.90 -13.64 -7.53
C ILE A 7 -9.21 -14.16 -6.97
N GLU A 8 -10.08 -13.26 -6.51
CA GLU A 8 -11.36 -13.58 -5.90
C GLU A 8 -12.48 -12.73 -6.50
N GLY A 9 -13.67 -13.31 -6.61
CA GLY A 9 -14.84 -12.60 -7.11
C GLY A 9 -14.96 -12.56 -8.63
N ARG A 10 -15.85 -11.71 -9.15
CA ARG A 10 -16.13 -11.53 -10.58
C ARG A 10 -16.57 -10.09 -10.83
N GLY A 11 -16.21 -9.52 -11.98
CA GLY A 11 -16.55 -8.17 -12.41
C GLY A 11 -15.31 -7.35 -12.77
N PRO A 12 -15.39 -6.00 -12.78
CA PRO A 12 -14.26 -5.14 -13.04
C PRO A 12 -13.08 -5.44 -12.12
N THR A 13 -11.86 -5.37 -12.66
CA THR A 13 -10.65 -5.72 -11.90
C THR A 13 -10.29 -4.64 -10.89
N PHE A 14 -10.10 -5.05 -9.65
CA PHE A 14 -9.64 -4.23 -8.53
C PHE A 14 -8.35 -4.82 -7.94
N VAL A 15 -7.25 -4.10 -8.00
CA VAL A 15 -5.92 -4.56 -7.59
C VAL A 15 -5.52 -3.90 -6.28
N TYR A 16 -5.29 -4.71 -5.25
CA TYR A 16 -4.72 -4.25 -3.99
C TYR A 16 -3.20 -4.42 -3.98
N VAL A 17 -2.50 -3.33 -3.71
CA VAL A 17 -1.04 -3.30 -3.54
C VAL A 17 -0.72 -2.98 -2.09
N GLY A 18 -0.27 -3.99 -1.35
CA GLY A 18 -0.04 -3.95 0.09
C GLY A 18 1.16 -3.11 0.52
N GLY A 19 1.29 -2.91 1.83
CA GLY A 19 2.36 -2.14 2.46
C GLY A 19 3.74 -2.82 2.44
N VAL A 20 4.64 -2.29 3.26
CA VAL A 20 6.04 -2.75 3.35
C VAL A 20 6.18 -4.19 3.86
N GLU A 21 5.18 -4.74 4.53
CA GLU A 21 5.12 -6.14 4.93
C GLU A 21 5.09 -7.09 3.71
N GLY A 22 4.48 -6.65 2.60
CA GLY A 22 4.52 -7.32 1.31
C GLY A 22 3.75 -8.64 1.24
N THR A 23 2.84 -8.91 2.17
CA THR A 23 2.08 -10.18 2.20
C THR A 23 0.93 -10.22 1.20
N GLY A 24 0.41 -9.04 0.79
CA GLY A 24 -0.78 -8.92 -0.05
C GLY A 24 -2.10 -9.33 0.64
N ARG A 25 -2.07 -9.69 1.92
CA ARG A 25 -3.22 -10.29 2.63
C ARG A 25 -3.96 -9.35 3.59
N LEU A 26 -3.49 -8.12 3.77
CA LEU A 26 -4.10 -7.19 4.73
C LEU A 26 -5.38 -6.52 4.23
N PHE A 27 -5.81 -6.83 3.03
CA PHE A 27 -7.03 -6.29 2.41
C PHE A 27 -8.30 -7.12 2.72
N TYR A 28 -8.21 -8.19 3.50
CA TYR A 28 -9.27 -9.17 3.71
C TYR A 28 -10.63 -8.55 4.07
N LYS A 29 -10.65 -7.53 4.92
CA LYS A 29 -11.87 -6.87 5.39
C LYS A 29 -12.62 -6.13 4.27
N GLN A 30 -11.88 -5.51 3.36
CA GLN A 30 -12.46 -4.78 2.23
C GLN A 30 -12.72 -5.73 1.04
N ALA A 31 -11.87 -6.74 0.86
CA ALA A 31 -12.00 -7.75 -0.19
C ALA A 31 -13.31 -8.53 -0.07
N GLU A 32 -13.73 -8.87 1.15
CA GLU A 32 -14.98 -9.60 1.41
C GLU A 32 -16.21 -8.86 0.85
N ASP A 33 -16.23 -7.54 0.94
CA ASP A 33 -17.31 -6.75 0.37
C ASP A 33 -17.16 -6.58 -1.15
N LEU A 34 -15.94 -6.27 -1.63
CA LEU A 34 -15.69 -5.96 -3.04
C LEU A 34 -15.84 -7.18 -3.96
N ARG A 35 -15.46 -8.39 -3.53
CA ARG A 35 -15.54 -9.62 -4.35
C ARG A 35 -16.94 -10.00 -4.79
N ARG A 36 -17.98 -9.35 -4.27
CA ARG A 36 -19.37 -9.58 -4.66
C ARG A 36 -19.66 -9.13 -6.09
N ASP A 37 -18.94 -8.09 -6.57
CA ASP A 37 -19.15 -7.48 -7.88
C ASP A 37 -17.85 -6.98 -8.55
N HIS A 38 -16.68 -7.29 -7.97
CA HIS A 38 -15.35 -7.02 -8.53
C HIS A 38 -14.49 -8.28 -8.52
N THR A 39 -13.61 -8.37 -9.48
CA THR A 39 -12.47 -9.30 -9.43
C THR A 39 -11.38 -8.67 -8.60
N VAL A 40 -11.24 -9.08 -7.33
CA VAL A 40 -10.24 -8.56 -6.40
C VAL A 40 -8.95 -9.33 -6.58
N VAL A 41 -7.87 -8.62 -6.87
CA VAL A 41 -6.52 -9.15 -7.09
C VAL A 41 -5.60 -8.64 -6.00
N SER A 42 -4.85 -9.53 -5.38
CA SER A 42 -3.75 -9.19 -4.47
C SER A 42 -2.57 -10.12 -4.68
N PHE A 43 -1.39 -9.73 -4.25
CA PHE A 43 -0.18 -10.54 -4.44
C PHE A 43 0.84 -10.32 -3.33
N ALA A 44 1.66 -11.35 -3.08
CA ALA A 44 2.81 -11.24 -2.20
C ALA A 44 4.00 -10.66 -2.96
N MET A 45 4.63 -9.63 -2.41
CA MET A 45 5.87 -9.10 -2.94
C MET A 45 7.03 -10.06 -2.68
N ARG A 46 8.09 -9.98 -3.46
CA ARG A 46 9.30 -10.81 -3.31
C ARG A 46 9.78 -10.85 -1.85
N GLY A 47 9.92 -12.04 -1.31
CA GLY A 47 10.38 -12.27 0.06
C GLY A 47 11.91 -12.32 0.16
N ALA A 48 12.59 -12.85 -0.85
CA ALA A 48 14.02 -13.09 -0.86
C ALA A 48 14.79 -12.16 -1.80
N GLY A 49 16.08 -11.97 -1.51
CA GLY A 49 17.02 -11.25 -2.34
C GLY A 49 16.94 -9.73 -2.26
N ARG A 50 17.83 -9.09 -3.00
CA ARG A 50 17.86 -7.64 -3.17
C ARG A 50 17.25 -7.30 -4.52
N TYR A 51 16.28 -6.42 -4.52
CA TYR A 51 15.58 -5.98 -5.73
C TYR A 51 15.28 -4.47 -5.68
N ARG A 52 14.86 -3.92 -6.81
CA ARG A 52 14.58 -2.50 -7.02
C ARG A 52 13.08 -2.29 -7.27
N LEU A 53 12.68 -1.02 -7.30
CA LEU A 53 11.28 -0.63 -7.50
C LEU A 53 10.75 -1.04 -8.88
N ASP A 54 11.57 -0.92 -9.93
CA ASP A 54 11.22 -1.31 -11.29
C ASP A 54 10.93 -2.81 -11.41
N GLU A 55 11.66 -3.66 -10.70
CA GLU A 55 11.38 -5.10 -10.67
C GLU A 55 10.03 -5.43 -10.00
N LEU A 56 9.62 -4.67 -8.97
CA LEU A 56 8.30 -4.81 -8.37
C LEU A 56 7.18 -4.28 -9.29
N VAL A 57 7.47 -3.28 -10.13
CA VAL A 57 6.52 -2.82 -11.16
C VAL A 57 6.28 -3.93 -12.19
N GLU A 58 7.32 -4.63 -12.63
CA GLU A 58 7.17 -5.76 -13.56
C GLU A 58 6.44 -6.95 -12.91
N ASP A 59 6.66 -7.22 -11.61
CA ASP A 59 5.90 -8.23 -10.88
C ASP A 59 4.40 -7.87 -10.83
N LEU A 60 4.09 -6.61 -10.54
CA LEU A 60 2.71 -6.12 -10.52
C LEU A 60 2.05 -6.24 -11.90
N ALA A 61 2.74 -5.83 -12.97
CA ALA A 61 2.26 -5.96 -14.35
C ALA A 61 1.98 -7.43 -14.70
N TRP A 62 2.89 -8.32 -14.35
CA TRP A 62 2.74 -9.76 -14.55
C TRP A 62 1.51 -10.35 -13.83
N VAL A 63 1.21 -9.89 -12.61
CA VAL A 63 0.02 -10.31 -11.85
C VAL A 63 -1.26 -9.79 -12.52
N VAL A 64 -1.28 -8.54 -12.97
CA VAL A 64 -2.45 -7.93 -13.63
C VAL A 64 -2.78 -8.62 -14.95
N GLU A 65 -1.77 -8.97 -15.75
CA GLU A 65 -1.97 -9.74 -16.98
C GLU A 65 -2.66 -11.09 -16.72
N ARG A 66 -2.33 -11.77 -15.62
CA ARG A 66 -2.95 -13.05 -15.23
C ARG A 66 -4.37 -12.91 -14.68
N ALA A 67 -4.69 -11.73 -14.21
CA ALA A 67 -6.06 -11.41 -13.79
C ALA A 67 -7.00 -11.00 -14.94
N GLY A 68 -6.55 -11.19 -16.19
CA GLY A 68 -7.31 -10.87 -17.40
C GLY A 68 -6.80 -9.65 -18.18
N GLY A 69 -5.79 -8.95 -17.64
CA GLY A 69 -5.22 -7.75 -18.26
C GLY A 69 -6.20 -6.57 -18.33
N GLY A 70 -5.82 -5.54 -19.07
CA GLY A 70 -6.64 -4.36 -19.29
C GLY A 70 -6.62 -3.35 -18.13
N PRO A 71 -7.27 -2.19 -18.34
CA PRO A 71 -7.33 -1.16 -17.32
C PRO A 71 -8.09 -1.63 -16.08
N ALA A 72 -7.52 -1.37 -14.90
CA ALA A 72 -8.07 -1.77 -13.62
C ALA A 72 -8.07 -0.61 -12.62
N THR A 73 -8.88 -0.75 -11.56
CA THR A 73 -8.80 0.13 -10.40
C THR A 73 -7.70 -0.39 -9.45
N PHE A 74 -6.74 0.47 -9.11
CA PHE A 74 -5.68 0.12 -8.17
C PHE A 74 -5.88 0.80 -6.81
N LEU A 75 -5.62 0.08 -5.73
CA LEU A 75 -5.49 0.65 -4.39
C LEU A 75 -4.13 0.31 -3.83
N GLY A 76 -3.32 1.33 -3.62
CA GLY A 76 -2.00 1.22 -2.98
C GLY A 76 -1.99 1.76 -1.57
N GLU A 77 -1.65 0.91 -0.58
CA GLU A 77 -1.54 1.29 0.82
C GLU A 77 -0.08 1.41 1.24
N SER A 78 0.29 2.52 1.90
CA SER A 78 1.64 2.73 2.43
C SER A 78 2.72 2.57 1.35
N PHE A 79 3.69 1.66 1.49
CA PHE A 79 4.67 1.33 0.45
C PHE A 79 4.02 0.91 -0.87
N GLY A 80 2.89 0.21 -0.81
CA GLY A 80 2.12 -0.16 -1.99
C GLY A 80 1.66 1.03 -2.81
N GLY A 81 1.36 2.16 -2.18
CA GLY A 81 1.03 3.40 -2.91
C GLY A 81 2.24 3.99 -3.65
N LEU A 82 3.45 3.90 -3.08
CA LEU A 82 4.68 4.24 -3.80
C LEU A 82 4.88 3.35 -5.04
N LEU A 83 4.67 2.03 -4.89
CA LEU A 83 4.74 1.09 -6.01
C LEU A 83 3.65 1.37 -7.06
N THR A 84 2.42 1.67 -6.62
CA THR A 84 1.29 2.01 -7.51
C THR A 84 1.58 3.27 -8.33
N MET A 85 2.12 4.33 -7.70
CA MET A 85 2.55 5.54 -8.42
C MET A 85 3.69 5.25 -9.42
N ALA A 86 4.68 4.46 -9.03
CA ALA A 86 5.76 4.07 -9.95
C ALA A 86 5.23 3.27 -11.14
N ALA A 87 4.32 2.34 -10.90
CA ALA A 87 3.66 1.56 -11.95
C ALA A 87 2.81 2.43 -12.87
N SER A 88 2.05 3.40 -12.34
CA SER A 88 1.24 4.32 -13.16
C SER A 88 2.09 5.23 -14.08
N LEU A 89 3.34 5.50 -13.68
CA LEU A 89 4.30 6.26 -14.50
C LEU A 89 4.99 5.40 -15.57
N ALA A 90 5.14 4.10 -15.32
CA ALA A 90 5.82 3.16 -16.22
C ALA A 90 4.85 2.44 -17.17
N ARG A 91 3.63 2.16 -16.73
CA ARG A 91 2.62 1.33 -17.41
C ARG A 91 1.22 1.96 -17.26
N PRO A 92 1.00 3.22 -17.70
CA PRO A 92 -0.27 3.93 -17.50
C PRO A 92 -1.47 3.19 -18.10
N GLU A 93 -1.29 2.39 -19.13
CA GLU A 93 -2.32 1.60 -19.80
C GLU A 93 -2.98 0.54 -18.89
N MET A 94 -2.34 0.14 -17.78
CA MET A 94 -2.93 -0.77 -16.83
C MET A 94 -3.99 -0.12 -15.94
N PHE A 95 -4.05 1.22 -15.92
CA PHE A 95 -4.81 1.96 -14.92
C PHE A 95 -6.07 2.60 -15.51
N GLU A 96 -7.22 2.25 -14.96
CA GLU A 96 -8.46 3.04 -15.11
C GLU A 96 -8.46 4.20 -14.12
N ARG A 97 -8.16 3.91 -12.88
CA ARG A 97 -8.08 4.85 -11.73
C ARG A 97 -7.22 4.29 -10.61
N MET A 98 -6.79 5.14 -9.69
CA MET A 98 -6.06 4.67 -8.50
C MET A 98 -6.49 5.37 -7.22
N ILE A 99 -6.40 4.63 -6.10
CA ILE A 99 -6.63 5.08 -4.74
C ILE A 99 -5.32 4.92 -3.97
N LEU A 100 -4.83 5.99 -3.38
CA LEU A 100 -3.57 6.03 -2.63
C LEU A 100 -3.89 6.25 -1.15
N VAL A 101 -3.63 5.27 -0.29
CA VAL A 101 -4.02 5.28 1.12
C VAL A 101 -2.79 5.35 2.02
N ASN A 102 -2.71 6.37 2.89
CA ASN A 102 -1.63 6.55 3.88
C ASN A 102 -0.25 6.28 3.29
N THR A 103 0.04 6.88 2.13
CA THR A 103 1.26 6.67 1.36
C THR A 103 2.04 7.95 1.12
N PHE A 104 3.14 7.85 0.41
CA PHE A 104 4.09 8.94 0.20
C PHE A 104 4.79 8.78 -1.16
N PRO A 105 5.07 9.88 -1.88
CA PRO A 105 5.94 9.88 -3.05
C PRO A 105 7.42 9.95 -2.67
N TYR A 106 7.69 10.33 -1.42
CA TYR A 106 9.00 10.50 -0.80
C TYR A 106 8.87 10.34 0.71
N PHE A 107 9.76 9.58 1.33
CA PHE A 107 9.73 9.38 2.78
C PHE A 107 10.39 10.55 3.51
N PHE A 108 9.58 11.41 4.13
CA PHE A 108 10.06 12.66 4.75
C PHE A 108 11.00 12.44 5.93
N GLN A 109 10.81 11.37 6.72
CA GLN A 109 11.66 11.06 7.88
C GLN A 109 12.93 10.31 7.47
N ARG A 110 13.81 10.97 6.68
CA ARG A 110 15.03 10.37 6.09
C ARG A 110 15.98 9.75 7.13
N VAL A 111 16.18 10.42 8.26
CA VAL A 111 17.01 9.88 9.34
C VAL A 111 16.40 8.59 9.91
N ARG A 112 15.10 8.59 10.16
CA ARG A 112 14.38 7.44 10.70
C ARG A 112 14.46 6.22 9.77
N ILE A 113 14.25 6.40 8.46
CA ILE A 113 14.34 5.29 7.50
C ILE A 113 15.77 4.79 7.36
N THR A 114 16.77 5.67 7.39
CA THR A 114 18.18 5.30 7.30
C THR A 114 18.61 4.48 8.52
N LEU A 115 18.26 4.94 9.73
CA LEU A 115 18.51 4.19 10.97
C LEU A 115 17.74 2.85 10.97
N GLY A 116 16.49 2.85 10.51
CA GLY A 116 15.67 1.65 10.38
C GLY A 116 16.31 0.61 9.46
N VAL A 117 16.81 1.00 8.29
CA VAL A 117 17.52 0.09 7.38
C VAL A 117 18.78 -0.47 8.05
N SER A 118 19.59 0.38 8.70
CA SER A 118 20.82 -0.05 9.37
C SER A 118 20.52 -1.00 10.54
N LEU A 119 19.55 -0.67 11.37
CA LEU A 119 19.14 -1.51 12.51
C LEU A 119 18.61 -2.87 12.02
N MET A 120 17.75 -2.88 11.00
CA MET A 120 17.17 -4.10 10.46
C MET A 120 18.21 -5.03 9.81
N THR A 121 19.35 -4.51 9.36
CA THR A 121 20.45 -5.33 8.85
C THR A 121 21.33 -5.93 9.93
N LEU A 122 21.35 -5.37 11.15
CA LEU A 122 22.25 -5.74 12.24
C LEU A 122 21.55 -6.56 13.36
N VAL A 123 20.23 -6.40 13.54
CA VAL A 123 19.50 -7.02 14.64
C VAL A 123 19.09 -8.45 14.31
N PRO A 124 19.30 -9.43 15.23
CA PRO A 124 18.83 -10.80 15.07
C PRO A 124 17.31 -10.90 14.85
N ARG A 125 16.90 -11.77 13.93
CA ARG A 125 15.50 -11.96 13.52
C ARG A 125 14.47 -12.10 14.66
N PRO A 126 14.72 -12.88 15.75
CA PRO A 126 13.74 -13.05 16.84
C PRO A 126 13.44 -11.75 17.59
N LEU A 127 14.48 -10.97 17.89
CA LEU A 127 14.34 -9.67 18.59
C LEU A 127 13.59 -8.65 17.73
N MET A 128 13.80 -8.69 16.42
CA MET A 128 13.15 -7.83 15.48
C MET A 128 11.65 -8.11 15.39
N LYS A 129 11.24 -9.38 15.34
CA LYS A 129 9.83 -9.78 15.29
C LYS A 129 9.06 -9.28 16.50
N ALA A 130 9.60 -9.44 17.70
CA ALA A 130 8.99 -8.96 18.94
C ALA A 130 8.85 -7.43 18.95
N HIS A 131 9.88 -6.71 18.47
CA HIS A 131 9.86 -5.25 18.40
C HIS A 131 8.85 -4.74 17.38
N GLN A 132 8.79 -5.34 16.20
CA GLN A 132 7.82 -4.98 15.13
C GLN A 132 6.39 -5.16 15.61
N THR A 133 6.06 -6.29 16.26
CA THR A 133 4.72 -6.56 16.78
C THR A 133 4.30 -5.53 17.84
N ARG A 134 5.21 -5.16 18.75
CA ARG A 134 4.93 -4.18 19.81
C ARG A 134 4.78 -2.76 19.26
N ALA A 135 5.68 -2.35 18.35
CA ALA A 135 5.62 -1.06 17.68
C ALA A 135 4.37 -0.94 16.79
N ALA A 136 4.01 -1.99 16.05
CA ALA A 136 2.81 -2.04 15.24
C ALA A 136 1.55 -1.77 16.07
N ARG A 137 1.39 -2.43 17.21
CA ARG A 137 0.23 -2.23 18.10
C ARG A 137 0.07 -0.78 18.56
N HIS A 138 1.17 -0.06 18.73
CA HIS A 138 1.15 1.30 19.31
C HIS A 138 1.01 2.39 18.23
N PHE A 139 1.60 2.21 17.04
CA PHE A 139 1.71 3.29 16.05
C PHE A 139 0.83 3.11 14.82
N LEU A 140 0.40 1.88 14.49
CA LEU A 140 -0.30 1.63 13.24
C LEU A 140 -1.82 1.71 13.35
N PHE A 141 -2.40 1.37 14.50
CA PHE A 141 -3.84 1.23 14.63
C PHE A 141 -4.49 2.46 15.28
N SER A 142 -5.64 2.84 14.75
CA SER A 142 -6.59 3.72 15.45
C SER A 142 -7.40 2.94 16.50
N PRO A 143 -8.01 3.64 17.47
CA PRO A 143 -8.76 2.99 18.57
C PRO A 143 -9.92 2.11 18.09
N ASP A 144 -10.50 2.40 16.93
CA ASP A 144 -11.65 1.69 16.34
C ASP A 144 -11.26 0.39 15.58
N VAL A 145 -9.99 0.09 15.48
CA VAL A 145 -9.53 -1.23 14.98
C VAL A 145 -9.65 -2.25 16.12
N GLY A 146 -10.51 -3.24 15.93
CA GLY A 146 -10.77 -4.29 16.92
C GLY A 146 -9.54 -5.14 17.23
N GLU A 147 -9.54 -5.78 18.41
CA GLU A 147 -8.40 -6.63 18.83
C GLU A 147 -8.24 -7.87 17.92
N GLU A 148 -9.33 -8.39 17.36
CA GLU A 148 -9.29 -9.48 16.38
C GLU A 148 -8.53 -9.07 15.11
N ASP A 149 -8.81 -7.88 14.55
CA ASP A 149 -8.11 -7.34 13.38
C ASP A 149 -6.64 -7.08 13.69
N ARG A 150 -6.30 -6.62 14.91
CA ARG A 150 -4.91 -6.44 15.36
C ARG A 150 -4.17 -7.76 15.49
N ALA A 151 -4.82 -8.78 16.04
CA ALA A 151 -4.26 -10.13 16.16
C ALA A 151 -4.02 -10.74 14.78
N ARG A 152 -5.00 -10.63 13.88
CA ARG A 152 -4.89 -11.12 12.50
C ARG A 152 -3.81 -10.39 11.69
N PHE A 153 -3.66 -9.08 11.88
CA PHE A 153 -2.54 -8.34 11.31
C PHE A 153 -1.20 -8.93 11.76
N CYS A 154 -1.02 -9.19 13.07
CA CYS A 154 0.21 -9.76 13.60
C CYS A 154 0.48 -11.18 13.06
N GLU A 155 -0.57 -12.00 12.88
CA GLU A 155 -0.47 -13.32 12.27
C GLU A 155 -0.01 -13.21 10.82
N LEU A 156 -0.73 -12.44 9.99
CA LEU A 156 -0.45 -12.30 8.56
C LEU A 156 0.91 -11.67 8.27
N THR A 157 1.41 -10.80 9.15
CA THR A 157 2.72 -10.16 8.99
C THR A 157 3.85 -10.90 9.69
N GLY A 158 3.52 -11.89 10.51
CA GLY A 158 4.50 -12.65 11.30
C GLY A 158 5.45 -13.55 10.48
N ALA A 159 5.07 -13.89 9.25
CA ALA A 159 5.85 -14.74 8.34
C ALA A 159 6.64 -13.93 7.29
N VAL A 160 6.69 -12.61 7.40
CA VAL A 160 7.40 -11.75 6.43
C VAL A 160 8.89 -12.10 6.38
N GLU A 161 9.38 -12.40 5.17
CA GLU A 161 10.78 -12.70 4.95
C GLU A 161 11.63 -11.43 5.12
N HIS A 162 12.70 -11.58 5.91
CA HIS A 162 13.55 -10.47 6.31
C HIS A 162 14.22 -9.76 5.14
N GLU A 163 14.78 -10.51 4.20
CA GLU A 163 15.53 -9.94 3.06
C GLU A 163 14.62 -9.06 2.18
N GLY A 164 13.42 -9.56 1.87
CA GLY A 164 12.43 -8.80 1.12
C GLY A 164 11.99 -7.55 1.86
N TYR A 165 11.76 -7.64 3.17
CA TYR A 165 11.42 -6.47 3.98
C TYR A 165 12.53 -5.40 3.96
N VAL A 166 13.79 -5.80 4.15
CA VAL A 166 14.95 -4.88 4.08
C VAL A 166 15.10 -4.29 2.68
N SER A 167 14.85 -5.06 1.62
CA SER A 167 14.89 -4.55 0.24
C SER A 167 13.83 -3.46 0.02
N ARG A 168 12.60 -3.65 0.51
CA ARG A 168 11.55 -2.62 0.47
C ARG A 168 11.90 -1.36 1.27
N LEU A 169 12.51 -1.50 2.46
CA LEU A 169 13.01 -0.34 3.21
C LEU A 169 14.12 0.43 2.47
N ARG A 170 15.00 -0.27 1.75
CA ARG A 170 16.01 0.37 0.90
C ARG A 170 15.38 1.13 -0.27
N ILE A 171 14.34 0.56 -0.89
CA ILE A 171 13.56 1.24 -1.93
C ILE A 171 12.92 2.51 -1.35
N ILE A 172 12.24 2.43 -0.20
CA ILE A 172 11.65 3.60 0.48
C ILE A 172 12.68 4.70 0.72
N ARG A 173 13.88 4.32 1.18
CA ARG A 173 14.98 5.25 1.40
C ARG A 173 15.46 5.92 0.11
N ALA A 174 15.49 5.19 -1.00
CA ALA A 174 16.03 5.69 -2.27
C ALA A 174 15.00 6.48 -3.09
N ALA A 175 13.72 6.13 -2.98
CA ALA A 175 12.67 6.67 -3.84
C ALA A 175 12.39 8.15 -3.60
N ASP A 176 12.23 8.87 -4.72
CA ASP A 176 11.70 10.23 -4.76
C ASP A 176 10.89 10.41 -6.06
N LEU A 177 9.58 10.31 -5.96
CA LEU A 177 8.65 10.49 -7.09
C LEU A 177 8.09 11.92 -7.15
N ARG A 178 8.46 12.83 -6.25
CA ARG A 178 7.94 14.21 -6.21
C ARG A 178 8.06 14.93 -7.56
N PRO A 179 9.21 14.89 -8.26
CA PRO A 179 9.36 15.56 -9.56
C PRO A 179 8.44 15.00 -10.66
N ARG A 180 8.00 13.73 -10.51
CA ARG A 180 7.21 12.98 -11.47
C ARG A 180 5.71 12.97 -11.19
N LEU A 181 5.25 13.49 -10.04
CA LEU A 181 3.82 13.49 -9.69
C LEU A 181 2.94 14.19 -10.73
N LYS A 182 3.44 15.25 -11.34
CA LYS A 182 2.77 16.00 -12.42
C LYS A 182 2.56 15.19 -13.70
N ASP A 183 3.34 14.13 -13.89
CA ASP A 183 3.28 13.25 -15.08
C ASP A 183 2.23 12.13 -14.90
N ILE A 184 1.66 11.97 -13.71
CA ILE A 184 0.59 11.00 -13.43
C ILE A 184 -0.73 11.56 -13.97
N THR A 185 -1.24 10.97 -15.05
CA THR A 185 -2.49 11.38 -15.69
C THR A 185 -3.72 10.60 -15.22
N ILE A 186 -3.50 9.57 -14.45
CA ILE A 186 -4.53 8.65 -13.95
C ILE A 186 -5.43 9.37 -12.92
N PRO A 187 -6.79 9.25 -13.03
CA PRO A 187 -7.68 9.73 -12.00
C PRO A 187 -7.32 9.14 -10.63
N THR A 188 -7.07 10.00 -9.64
CA THR A 188 -6.48 9.58 -8.37
C THR A 188 -7.30 10.08 -7.18
N LEU A 189 -7.67 9.17 -6.27
CA LEU A 189 -8.15 9.53 -4.93
C LEU A 189 -7.02 9.35 -3.93
N VAL A 190 -6.59 10.43 -3.29
CA VAL A 190 -5.57 10.38 -2.24
C VAL A 190 -6.27 10.43 -0.89
N VAL A 191 -6.09 9.39 -0.09
CA VAL A 191 -6.74 9.19 1.21
C VAL A 191 -5.70 9.20 2.32
N ALA A 192 -5.93 9.97 3.38
CA ALA A 192 -5.04 10.01 4.53
C ALA A 192 -5.79 10.03 5.85
N GLY A 193 -5.36 9.18 6.79
CA GLY A 193 -5.81 9.21 8.18
C GLY A 193 -5.17 10.35 8.95
N THR A 194 -5.99 11.17 9.64
CA THR A 194 -5.47 12.34 10.38
C THR A 194 -4.78 11.97 11.68
N ALA A 195 -4.96 10.74 12.18
CA ALA A 195 -4.31 10.21 13.37
C ALA A 195 -3.18 9.20 13.03
N ASP A 196 -2.66 9.22 11.81
CA ASP A 196 -1.50 8.39 11.44
C ASP A 196 -0.25 8.85 12.20
N ARG A 197 0.19 8.01 13.15
CA ARG A 197 1.39 8.25 13.97
C ARG A 197 2.65 7.63 13.37
N PHE A 198 2.48 6.82 12.33
CA PHE A 198 3.58 6.13 11.68
C PHE A 198 4.20 6.97 10.57
N LEU A 199 3.36 7.62 9.76
CA LEU A 199 3.73 8.53 8.67
C LEU A 199 3.12 9.90 8.88
N ASP A 200 3.71 10.93 8.29
CA ASP A 200 3.08 12.22 8.08
C ASP A 200 2.15 12.16 6.86
N SER A 201 1.12 11.29 6.96
CA SER A 201 0.23 10.93 5.86
C SER A 201 -0.54 12.12 5.33
N VAL A 202 -0.97 13.04 6.19
CA VAL A 202 -1.71 14.25 5.77
C VAL A 202 -0.83 15.18 4.92
N ARG A 203 0.42 15.40 5.33
CA ARG A 203 1.39 16.19 4.56
C ARG A 203 1.67 15.55 3.19
N ALA A 204 1.92 14.25 3.18
CA ALA A 204 2.17 13.51 1.95
C ALA A 204 0.96 13.54 1.01
N ALA A 205 -0.25 13.36 1.55
CA ALA A 205 -1.49 13.39 0.79
C ALA A 205 -1.78 14.76 0.17
N ARG A 206 -1.56 15.85 0.93
CA ARG A 206 -1.70 17.22 0.41
C ARG A 206 -0.71 17.50 -0.71
N LEU A 207 0.53 17.04 -0.57
CA LEU A 207 1.55 17.16 -1.63
C LEU A 207 1.10 16.41 -2.89
N MET A 208 0.68 15.14 -2.77
CA MET A 208 0.24 14.34 -3.90
C MET A 208 -1.00 14.94 -4.56
N ALA A 209 -2.02 15.30 -3.79
CA ALA A 209 -3.24 15.89 -4.33
C ALA A 209 -3.02 17.26 -4.99
N GLY A 210 -2.05 18.04 -4.53
CA GLY A 210 -1.68 19.32 -5.15
C GLY A 210 -0.76 19.19 -6.36
N SER A 211 -0.15 18.02 -6.60
CA SER A 211 0.83 17.81 -7.66
C SER A 211 0.35 16.90 -8.78
N ILE A 212 -0.56 15.97 -8.51
CA ILE A 212 -1.16 15.07 -9.50
C ILE A 212 -2.35 15.78 -10.14
N PRO A 213 -2.36 15.99 -11.48
CA PRO A 213 -3.35 16.84 -12.15
C PRO A 213 -4.82 16.43 -11.95
N ARG A 214 -5.09 15.11 -11.84
CA ARG A 214 -6.44 14.56 -11.67
C ARG A 214 -6.64 13.94 -10.29
N ALA A 215 -6.04 14.54 -9.25
CA ALA A 215 -6.15 14.03 -7.88
C ALA A 215 -7.19 14.77 -7.05
N ARG A 216 -7.83 14.02 -6.15
CA ARG A 216 -8.66 14.54 -5.06
C ARG A 216 -8.15 14.06 -3.73
N LEU A 217 -8.32 14.88 -2.70
CA LEU A 217 -7.91 14.58 -1.33
C LEU A 217 -9.13 14.19 -0.50
N LYS A 218 -9.01 13.08 0.24
CA LYS A 218 -9.95 12.65 1.27
C LYS A 218 -9.21 12.47 2.59
N LEU A 219 -9.60 13.21 3.61
CA LEU A 219 -9.07 13.02 4.97
C LEU A 219 -10.03 12.15 5.78
N LEU A 220 -9.49 11.15 6.48
CA LEU A 220 -10.21 10.26 7.37
C LEU A 220 -9.92 10.67 8.80
N GLU A 221 -10.88 11.38 9.40
CA GLU A 221 -10.70 11.94 10.72
C GLU A 221 -10.53 10.87 11.80
N GLY A 222 -9.51 11.03 12.64
CA GLY A 222 -9.18 10.11 13.73
C GLY A 222 -8.71 8.72 13.31
N THR A 223 -8.43 8.51 12.02
CA THR A 223 -7.99 7.20 11.48
C THR A 223 -6.46 7.11 11.49
N GLY A 224 -5.92 5.96 11.93
CA GLY A 224 -4.49 5.66 11.96
C GLY A 224 -3.93 5.14 10.65
N HIS A 225 -2.68 4.60 10.70
CA HIS A 225 -1.97 4.14 9.50
C HIS A 225 -2.69 3.00 8.78
N MET A 226 -3.15 1.97 9.51
CA MET A 226 -3.89 0.83 8.96
C MET A 226 -5.36 1.17 8.76
N ALA A 227 -5.63 2.17 7.90
CA ALA A 227 -6.97 2.69 7.67
C ALA A 227 -7.94 1.63 7.13
N LEU A 228 -7.47 0.70 6.31
CA LEU A 228 -8.29 -0.34 5.69
C LEU A 228 -8.81 -1.40 6.68
N LEU A 229 -8.25 -1.46 7.88
CA LEU A 229 -8.73 -2.31 8.98
C LEU A 229 -9.73 -1.58 9.89
N SER A 230 -9.88 -0.27 9.77
CA SER A 230 -10.88 0.50 10.52
C SER A 230 -12.30 0.05 10.17
N GLY A 231 -13.12 -0.12 11.19
CA GLY A 231 -14.55 -0.46 11.02
C GLY A 231 -15.36 0.62 10.31
N ARG A 232 -14.83 1.85 10.26
CA ARG A 232 -15.48 3.01 9.64
C ARG A 232 -15.15 3.18 8.15
N VAL A 233 -14.16 2.44 7.64
CA VAL A 233 -13.71 2.55 6.24
C VAL A 233 -14.44 1.54 5.37
N ARG A 234 -14.95 2.03 4.24
CA ARG A 234 -15.58 1.24 3.18
C ARG A 234 -15.02 1.69 1.84
N VAL A 235 -14.15 0.87 1.24
CA VAL A 235 -13.53 1.17 -0.07
C VAL A 235 -14.58 1.28 -1.18
N ARG A 236 -15.65 0.51 -1.09
CA ARG A 236 -16.80 0.59 -2.03
C ARG A 236 -17.43 1.99 -2.09
N GLU A 237 -17.46 2.72 -0.99
CA GLU A 237 -17.97 4.11 -0.99
C GLU A 237 -17.03 5.04 -1.76
N TRP A 238 -15.72 4.81 -1.68
CA TRP A 238 -14.74 5.58 -2.44
C TRP A 238 -14.86 5.33 -3.96
N LEU A 239 -15.15 4.10 -4.37
CA LEU A 239 -15.43 3.79 -5.78
C LEU A 239 -16.64 4.58 -6.29
N ARG A 240 -17.73 4.60 -5.52
CA ARG A 240 -18.92 5.40 -5.86
C ARG A 240 -18.65 6.91 -5.93
N GLU A 241 -17.72 7.41 -5.11
CA GLU A 241 -17.27 8.81 -5.21
C GLU A 241 -16.54 9.07 -6.52
N PHE A 242 -15.77 8.11 -7.02
CA PHE A 242 -15.12 8.22 -8.34
C PHE A 242 -16.12 8.22 -9.49
N ASP A 243 -17.18 7.42 -9.43
CA ASP A 243 -18.19 7.29 -10.48
C ASP A 243 -19.02 8.58 -10.67
N ARG A 244 -18.95 9.51 -9.73
CA ARG A 244 -19.62 10.82 -9.75
C ARG A 244 -18.72 11.95 -10.28
N LEU A 245 -17.54 11.62 -10.78
CA LEU A 245 -16.53 12.52 -11.33
C LEU A 245 -16.49 12.53 -12.83
#